data_09ac1863871e6894d32ffdc0b73b2b20
#
_entry.id   09ac1863871e6894d32ffdc0b73b2b20
#
_cell.length_a   1.000
_cell.length_b   1.000
_cell.length_c   1.000
_cell.angle_alpha   90.00
_cell.angle_beta   90.00
_cell.angle_gamma   90.00
#
_symmetry.space_group_name_H-M   'P 1'
#
loop_
_entity.id
_entity.type
_entity.pdbx_description
1 polymer ?
#
loop_
_entity_poly.entity_id
_entity_poly.type
_entity_poly.pdbx_seq_one_letter_code
_entity_poly.pdbx_strand_id
1 'polypeptide(L)'
;MKKILLLMFSVLCVNSFSYVERNDQVGNRGLELMRESNINQNMGLSKESGSTQIIDAYAGNGKFSKTKGFMIGTTSNLVAYPNITAGVTVAYDKYKYKPGSNDYWGRNYDLNTYFSYKLDKNLFTLGLGYSQSRHVEKRGYTGNLEYGRFLTPSTYLYAGIEGQNRNYKNSEDLNFVNYKVGVLRQDTWKKMKFVNGVEFNMDNKKYDREERGRGNVTFVSRASYYIYDDLLFDVQYRGTKNSKFYDNVVGVGFTHYF
;
A
#
# COMPACT_ATOMS: atom_id res chain seq x y z
N MET A 1 -8.30 14.70 24.12
CA MET A 1 -8.37 14.73 22.66
C MET A 1 -7.19 15.50 22.02
N LYS A 2 -6.97 16.80 22.28
CA LYS A 2 -5.86 17.58 21.70
C LYS A 2 -4.47 16.94 21.90
N LYS A 3 -4.18 16.37 23.08
CA LYS A 3 -2.88 15.72 23.39
C LYS A 3 -2.62 14.44 22.60
N ILE A 4 -3.65 13.65 22.28
CA ILE A 4 -3.51 12.42 21.50
C ILE A 4 -3.31 12.75 20.01
N LEU A 5 -4.05 13.74 19.51
CA LEU A 5 -3.85 14.25 18.15
C LEU A 5 -2.44 14.82 17.97
N LEU A 6 -1.95 15.58 18.97
CA LEU A 6 -0.59 16.11 18.97
C LEU A 6 0.46 14.99 19.03
N LEU A 7 0.23 13.93 19.81
CA LEU A 7 1.12 12.77 19.87
C LEU A 7 1.14 12.01 18.54
N MET A 8 -0.01 11.84 17.88
CA MET A 8 -0.08 11.24 16.54
C MET A 8 0.61 12.13 15.50
N PHE A 9 0.41 13.45 15.53
CA PHE A 9 1.13 14.38 14.66
C PHE A 9 2.62 14.43 14.97
N SER A 10 3.05 14.39 16.23
CA SER A 10 4.47 14.37 16.57
C SER A 10 5.16 13.07 16.18
N VAL A 11 4.51 11.91 16.29
CA VAL A 11 5.02 10.63 15.78
C VAL A 11 5.09 10.64 14.25
N LEU A 12 4.15 11.28 13.58
CA LEU A 12 4.16 11.47 12.12
C LEU A 12 5.22 12.48 11.66
N CYS A 13 5.53 13.51 12.45
CA CYS A 13 6.48 14.57 12.08
C CYS A 13 7.95 14.25 12.40
N VAL A 14 8.25 13.40 13.38
CA VAL A 14 9.63 13.21 13.89
C VAL A 14 10.48 12.31 13.01
N ASN A 15 9.90 11.54 12.07
CA ASN A 15 10.66 10.61 11.22
C ASN A 15 10.43 10.79 9.71
N SER A 16 10.01 11.94 9.27
CA SER A 16 9.59 12.13 7.89
C SER A 16 10.71 12.63 7.00
N PHE A 17 11.70 11.80 6.61
CA PHE A 17 12.50 12.13 5.42
C PHE A 17 13.38 10.96 4.98
N SER A 18 12.96 10.23 3.96
CA SER A 18 13.79 9.22 3.33
C SER A 18 13.40 8.82 1.89
N TYR A 19 14.20 8.05 1.20
CA TYR A 19 14.27 7.88 -0.25
C TYR A 19 14.00 6.48 -0.76
N VAL A 20 13.38 6.34 -1.94
CA VAL A 20 13.23 5.08 -2.69
C VAL A 20 14.01 5.18 -4.01
N GLU A 21 14.83 4.21 -4.30
CA GLU A 21 15.55 4.12 -5.58
C GLU A 21 14.69 3.48 -6.67
N ARG A 22 13.58 2.87 -6.30
CA ARG A 22 12.64 2.25 -7.22
C ARG A 22 11.22 2.61 -6.86
N ASN A 23 10.44 2.83 -7.87
CA ASN A 23 9.01 3.06 -7.84
C ASN A 23 8.19 1.84 -7.34
N ASP A 24 8.85 0.88 -6.70
CA ASP A 24 8.32 -0.42 -6.35
C ASP A 24 7.17 -0.32 -5.37
N GLN A 25 7.26 0.61 -4.42
CA GLN A 25 6.22 0.79 -3.41
C GLN A 25 5.07 1.67 -3.88
N VAL A 26 5.32 2.58 -4.81
CA VAL A 26 4.30 3.47 -5.34
C VAL A 26 3.44 2.75 -6.38
N GLY A 27 4.05 1.98 -7.28
CA GLY A 27 3.30 1.16 -8.25
C GLY A 27 2.37 0.13 -7.62
N ASN A 28 2.64 -0.27 -6.37
CA ASN A 28 1.81 -1.20 -5.62
C ASN A 28 0.84 -0.50 -4.66
N ARG A 29 0.92 0.83 -4.53
CA ARG A 29 0.08 1.58 -3.59
C ARG A 29 -1.41 1.32 -3.81
N GLY A 30 -1.84 1.27 -5.06
CA GLY A 30 -3.21 0.96 -5.43
C GLY A 30 -3.65 -0.43 -4.97
N LEU A 31 -2.82 -1.45 -5.19
CA LEU A 31 -3.10 -2.81 -4.73
C LEU A 31 -3.14 -2.89 -3.21
N GLU A 32 -2.23 -2.22 -2.52
CA GLU A 32 -2.19 -2.19 -1.05
C GLU A 32 -3.43 -1.54 -0.46
N LEU A 33 -3.87 -0.41 -1.00
CA LEU A 33 -5.05 0.29 -0.51
C LEU A 33 -6.34 -0.49 -0.78
N MET A 34 -6.49 -1.12 -1.94
CA MET A 34 -7.62 -2.02 -2.20
C MET A 34 -7.63 -3.20 -1.23
N ARG A 35 -6.46 -3.81 -1.02
CA ARG A 35 -6.29 -4.91 -0.05
C ARG A 35 -6.66 -4.47 1.35
N GLU A 36 -6.12 -3.36 1.83
CA GLU A 36 -6.40 -2.82 3.16
C GLU A 36 -7.88 -2.46 3.31
N SER A 37 -8.50 -1.84 2.31
CA SER A 37 -9.93 -1.54 2.30
C SER A 37 -10.77 -2.81 2.44
N ASN A 38 -10.45 -3.87 1.68
CA ASN A 38 -11.16 -5.14 1.76
C ASN A 38 -10.95 -5.86 3.09
N ILE A 39 -9.72 -5.85 3.64
CA ILE A 39 -9.44 -6.38 4.97
C ILE A 39 -10.26 -5.62 6.01
N ASN A 40 -10.30 -4.30 5.94
CA ASN A 40 -11.06 -3.45 6.83
C ASN A 40 -12.56 -3.73 6.77
N GLN A 41 -13.14 -3.91 5.58
CA GLN A 41 -14.52 -4.36 5.42
C GLN A 41 -14.78 -5.68 6.15
N ASN A 42 -13.88 -6.64 5.97
CA ASN A 42 -14.00 -7.96 6.61
C ASN A 42 -13.74 -7.96 8.12
N MET A 43 -13.11 -6.93 8.66
CA MET A 43 -12.98 -6.70 10.12
C MET A 43 -14.20 -5.98 10.73
N GLY A 44 -15.29 -5.79 9.99
CA GLY A 44 -16.49 -5.10 10.47
C GLY A 44 -16.33 -3.58 10.55
N LEU A 45 -15.45 -3.00 9.75
CA LEU A 45 -15.23 -1.56 9.69
C LEU A 45 -16.26 -0.79 8.90
N SER A 46 -17.01 -1.46 8.06
CA SER A 46 -18.12 -0.89 7.32
C SER A 46 -19.42 -1.59 7.69
N LYS A 47 -20.53 -0.90 7.55
CA LYS A 47 -21.83 -1.59 7.31
C LYS A 47 -21.60 -2.50 6.10
N GLU A 48 -22.35 -3.58 5.99
CA GLU A 48 -22.32 -4.51 4.85
C GLU A 48 -22.57 -3.76 3.53
N SER A 49 -21.56 -3.02 3.08
CA SER A 49 -21.62 -2.31 1.80
C SER A 49 -21.00 -3.19 0.74
N GLY A 50 -21.69 -3.35 -0.36
CA GLY A 50 -21.21 -4.14 -1.49
C GLY A 50 -20.06 -3.47 -2.24
N SER A 51 -19.86 -2.17 -2.08
CA SER A 51 -18.93 -1.37 -2.87
C SER A 51 -18.21 -0.30 -2.05
N THR A 52 -16.99 0.03 -2.46
CA THR A 52 -16.17 1.04 -1.82
C THR A 52 -15.50 1.91 -2.87
N GLN A 53 -15.48 3.23 -2.67
CA GLN A 53 -14.66 4.18 -3.43
C GLN A 53 -13.56 4.72 -2.55
N ILE A 54 -12.35 4.87 -3.12
CA ILE A 54 -11.16 5.35 -2.42
C ILE A 54 -10.55 6.48 -3.25
N ILE A 55 -10.27 7.61 -2.59
CA ILE A 55 -9.46 8.69 -3.13
C ILE A 55 -8.33 8.92 -2.14
N ASP A 56 -7.08 8.87 -2.60
CA ASP A 56 -5.91 9.02 -1.74
C ASP A 56 -4.88 9.94 -2.40
N ALA A 57 -4.35 10.88 -1.64
CA ALA A 57 -3.19 11.68 -2.01
C ALA A 57 -2.04 11.31 -1.09
N TYR A 58 -0.85 11.07 -1.64
CA TYR A 58 0.28 10.57 -0.88
C TYR A 58 1.59 11.28 -1.22
N ALA A 59 2.49 11.27 -0.24
CA ALA A 59 3.86 11.70 -0.42
C ALA A 59 4.79 10.67 0.24
N GLY A 60 5.82 10.30 -0.49
CA GLY A 60 6.85 9.37 -0.02
C GLY A 60 8.23 10.02 -0.03
N ASN A 61 9.06 9.58 0.89
CA ASN A 61 10.42 10.06 1.01
C ASN A 61 11.31 8.94 1.56
N GLY A 62 12.15 8.36 0.72
CA GLY A 62 13.04 7.24 1.02
C GLY A 62 14.53 7.57 0.85
N LYS A 63 15.43 6.67 1.15
CA LYS A 63 16.89 6.87 1.03
C LYS A 63 17.32 7.32 -0.38
N PHE A 64 16.61 6.90 -1.42
CA PHE A 64 17.01 7.07 -2.80
C PHE A 64 16.05 7.88 -3.68
N SER A 65 14.81 8.15 -3.26
CA SER A 65 13.86 8.96 -4.04
C SER A 65 12.83 9.70 -3.19
N LYS A 66 12.20 10.69 -3.78
CA LYS A 66 10.98 11.34 -3.28
C LYS A 66 9.84 11.05 -4.24
N THR A 67 8.65 10.86 -3.70
CA THR A 67 7.44 10.60 -4.48
C THR A 67 6.30 11.47 -3.98
N LYS A 68 5.41 11.83 -4.87
CA LYS A 68 4.11 12.41 -4.53
C LYS A 68 3.10 12.06 -5.62
N GLY A 69 1.90 11.75 -5.21
CA GLY A 69 0.88 11.33 -6.16
C GLY A 69 -0.52 11.35 -5.59
N PHE A 70 -1.44 10.93 -6.42
CA PHE A 70 -2.82 10.69 -6.04
C PHE A 70 -3.33 9.41 -6.71
N MET A 71 -4.36 8.84 -6.13
CA MET A 71 -5.00 7.63 -6.61
C MET A 71 -6.49 7.70 -6.41
N ILE A 72 -7.20 7.07 -7.34
CA ILE A 72 -8.64 6.83 -7.26
C ILE A 72 -8.85 5.34 -7.48
N GLY A 73 -9.72 4.73 -6.69
CA GLY A 73 -10.04 3.32 -6.84
C GLY A 73 -11.45 2.98 -6.40
N THR A 74 -11.89 1.82 -6.83
CA THR A 74 -13.15 1.23 -6.38
C THR A 74 -12.99 -0.27 -6.18
N THR A 75 -13.69 -0.82 -5.19
CA THR A 75 -13.88 -2.26 -5.04
C THR A 75 -15.36 -2.56 -4.91
N SER A 76 -15.80 -3.72 -5.37
CA SER A 76 -17.18 -4.16 -5.27
C SER A 76 -17.25 -5.66 -5.06
N ASN A 77 -18.18 -6.10 -4.23
CA ASN A 77 -18.56 -7.52 -4.16
C ASN A 77 -19.34 -7.89 -5.42
N LEU A 78 -19.09 -9.06 -5.97
CA LEU A 78 -19.85 -9.55 -7.10
C LEU A 78 -21.25 -9.96 -6.65
N VAL A 79 -22.30 -9.44 -7.31
CA VAL A 79 -23.70 -9.68 -6.94
C VAL A 79 -24.01 -11.18 -6.89
N ALA A 80 -23.54 -11.95 -7.89
CA ALA A 80 -23.75 -13.40 -7.94
C ALA A 80 -22.87 -14.20 -6.97
N TYR A 81 -21.78 -13.60 -6.47
CA TYR A 81 -20.79 -14.26 -5.61
C TYR A 81 -20.32 -13.28 -4.53
N PRO A 82 -21.11 -13.05 -3.46
CA PRO A 82 -20.83 -12.01 -2.46
C PRO A 82 -19.51 -12.21 -1.71
N ASN A 83 -18.96 -13.43 -1.73
CA ASN A 83 -17.65 -13.75 -1.17
C ASN A 83 -16.46 -13.33 -2.07
N ILE A 84 -16.74 -12.87 -3.29
CA ILE A 84 -15.73 -12.39 -4.23
C ILE A 84 -15.81 -10.87 -4.29
N THR A 85 -14.69 -10.22 -4.01
CA THR A 85 -14.52 -8.77 -4.20
C THR A 85 -13.60 -8.55 -5.39
N ALA A 86 -14.00 -7.68 -6.30
CA ALA A 86 -13.14 -7.20 -7.39
C ALA A 86 -12.94 -5.70 -7.26
N GLY A 87 -11.80 -5.20 -7.72
CA GLY A 87 -11.52 -3.77 -7.67
C GLY A 87 -10.53 -3.31 -8.73
N VAL A 88 -10.51 -2.00 -8.94
CA VAL A 88 -9.57 -1.33 -9.84
C VAL A 88 -9.10 -0.02 -9.22
N THR A 89 -7.82 0.32 -9.40
CA THR A 89 -7.28 1.63 -9.07
C THR A 89 -6.49 2.20 -10.23
N VAL A 90 -6.52 3.52 -10.33
CA VAL A 90 -5.67 4.31 -11.21
C VAL A 90 -4.88 5.29 -10.35
N ALA A 91 -3.58 5.33 -10.54
CA ALA A 91 -2.72 6.26 -9.82
C ALA A 91 -1.86 7.08 -10.78
N TYR A 92 -1.54 8.29 -10.35
CA TYR A 92 -0.57 9.15 -10.98
C TYR A 92 0.40 9.65 -9.94
N ASP A 93 1.70 9.51 -10.18
CA ASP A 93 2.71 10.04 -9.29
C ASP A 93 3.86 10.72 -10.02
N LYS A 94 4.55 11.57 -9.28
CA LYS A 94 5.83 12.16 -9.63
C LYS A 94 6.88 11.62 -8.69
N TYR A 95 8.04 11.29 -9.22
CA TYR A 95 9.17 10.82 -8.43
C TYR A 95 10.45 11.57 -8.83
N LYS A 96 11.36 11.70 -7.86
CA LYS A 96 12.67 12.31 -8.03
C LYS A 96 13.72 11.40 -7.41
N TYR A 97 14.70 10.97 -8.19
CA TYR A 97 15.83 10.19 -7.68
C TYR A 97 16.88 11.07 -7.01
N LYS A 98 17.63 10.51 -6.06
CA LYS A 98 18.83 11.03 -5.44
C LYS A 98 19.86 9.88 -5.38
N PRO A 99 21.19 10.07 -5.32
CA PRO A 99 21.90 11.30 -5.55
C PRO A 99 22.16 11.47 -7.06
N GLY A 100 21.66 12.50 -7.61
CA GLY A 100 21.92 12.89 -8.98
C GLY A 100 21.59 14.37 -9.12
N SER A 101 22.49 15.11 -9.69
CA SER A 101 22.46 16.58 -9.76
C SER A 101 21.29 17.18 -10.56
N ASN A 102 20.39 16.36 -11.10
CA ASN A 102 19.32 16.87 -11.93
C ASN A 102 18.01 16.93 -11.12
N ASP A 103 17.48 18.12 -10.96
CA ASP A 103 16.19 18.42 -10.32
C ASP A 103 14.97 17.96 -11.13
N TYR A 104 15.13 16.84 -11.81
CA TYR A 104 14.12 16.33 -12.71
C TYR A 104 13.12 15.42 -11.99
N TRP A 105 11.82 15.70 -12.18
CA TRP A 105 10.73 14.86 -11.71
C TRP A 105 10.23 13.95 -12.83
N GLY A 106 10.40 12.64 -12.67
CA GLY A 106 9.74 11.64 -13.49
C GLY A 106 8.23 11.61 -13.23
N ARG A 107 7.47 11.04 -14.15
CA ARG A 107 6.01 10.83 -14.04
C ARG A 107 5.71 9.37 -14.26
N ASN A 108 4.80 8.84 -13.45
CA ASN A 108 4.37 7.47 -13.51
C ASN A 108 2.82 7.38 -13.53
N TYR A 109 2.33 6.38 -14.21
CA TYR A 109 0.90 6.05 -14.31
C TYR A 109 0.75 4.58 -13.98
N ASP A 110 -0.13 4.26 -13.05
CA ASP A 110 -0.38 2.90 -12.59
C ASP A 110 -1.85 2.54 -12.79
N LEU A 111 -2.07 1.33 -13.27
CA LEU A 111 -3.38 0.68 -13.32
C LEU A 111 -3.26 -0.64 -12.56
N ASN A 112 -4.10 -0.82 -11.54
CA ASN A 112 -4.10 -2.04 -10.76
C ASN A 112 -5.50 -2.65 -10.73
N THR A 113 -5.56 -3.98 -10.75
CA THR A 113 -6.75 -4.77 -10.53
C THR A 113 -6.56 -5.67 -9.32
N TYR A 114 -7.63 -5.92 -8.61
CA TYR A 114 -7.64 -6.65 -7.36
C TYR A 114 -8.81 -7.63 -7.34
N PHE A 115 -8.55 -8.85 -6.91
CA PHE A 115 -9.56 -9.87 -6.67
C PHE A 115 -9.31 -10.52 -5.32
N SER A 116 -10.36 -10.76 -4.57
CA SER A 116 -10.28 -11.56 -3.35
C SER A 116 -11.44 -12.51 -3.22
N TYR A 117 -11.18 -13.64 -2.59
CA TYR A 117 -12.18 -14.64 -2.24
C TYR A 117 -12.13 -14.92 -0.75
N LYS A 118 -13.25 -14.68 -0.07
CA LYS A 118 -13.42 -14.94 1.36
C LYS A 118 -14.08 -16.29 1.57
N LEU A 119 -13.44 -17.14 2.38
CA LEU A 119 -13.97 -18.41 2.84
C LEU A 119 -13.84 -18.48 4.36
N ASP A 120 -14.97 -18.33 5.06
CA ASP A 120 -15.03 -18.22 6.52
C ASP A 120 -14.08 -17.13 7.05
N LYS A 121 -13.05 -17.56 7.79
CA LYS A 121 -11.99 -16.68 8.34
C LYS A 121 -10.80 -16.50 7.40
N ASN A 122 -10.81 -17.12 6.22
CA ASN A 122 -9.71 -17.09 5.29
C ASN A 122 -9.99 -16.10 4.14
N LEU A 123 -8.95 -15.43 3.69
CA LEU A 123 -9.01 -14.49 2.57
C LEU A 123 -7.88 -14.82 1.59
N PHE A 124 -8.24 -15.08 0.35
CA PHE A 124 -7.31 -15.28 -0.76
C PHE A 124 -7.35 -14.05 -1.65
N THR A 125 -6.20 -13.53 -2.01
CA THR A 125 -6.11 -12.28 -2.77
C THR A 125 -5.19 -12.45 -3.97
N LEU A 126 -5.63 -11.94 -5.12
CA LEU A 126 -4.85 -11.77 -6.34
C LEU A 126 -4.85 -10.29 -6.71
N GLY A 127 -3.67 -9.72 -6.86
CA GLY A 127 -3.48 -8.37 -7.39
C GLY A 127 -2.67 -8.42 -8.69
N LEU A 128 -3.06 -7.62 -9.67
CA LEU A 128 -2.31 -7.43 -10.92
C LEU A 128 -2.14 -5.94 -11.15
N GLY A 129 -0.92 -5.51 -11.46
CA GLY A 129 -0.57 -4.12 -11.69
C GLY A 129 0.17 -3.92 -13.01
N TYR A 130 -0.11 -2.81 -13.65
CA TYR A 130 0.62 -2.28 -14.79
C TYR A 130 1.08 -0.86 -14.47
N SER A 131 2.35 -0.57 -14.69
CA SER A 131 2.90 0.78 -14.55
C SER A 131 3.59 1.23 -15.83
N GLN A 132 3.55 2.52 -16.10
CA GLN A 132 4.26 3.15 -17.19
C GLN A 132 4.86 4.47 -16.75
N SER A 133 6.17 4.61 -16.94
CA SER A 133 6.89 5.86 -16.70
C SER A 133 7.28 6.53 -18.00
N ARG A 134 7.10 7.85 -18.06
CA ARG A 134 7.42 8.60 -19.27
C ARG A 134 8.92 8.70 -19.56
N HIS A 135 9.77 8.59 -18.55
CA HIS A 135 11.19 8.95 -18.67
C HIS A 135 12.18 7.83 -18.38
N VAL A 136 11.88 6.92 -17.46
CA VAL A 136 12.84 5.90 -16.98
C VAL A 136 12.36 4.51 -17.33
N GLU A 137 11.13 4.16 -16.97
CA GLU A 137 10.55 2.85 -17.16
C GLU A 137 9.68 2.82 -18.41
N LYS A 138 9.87 1.83 -19.28
CA LYS A 138 8.98 1.60 -20.42
C LYS A 138 7.65 1.00 -19.96
N ARG A 139 7.73 -0.06 -19.17
CA ARG A 139 6.61 -0.85 -18.68
C ARG A 139 7.00 -1.54 -17.40
N GLY A 140 6.08 -1.62 -16.47
CA GLY A 140 6.19 -2.46 -15.28
C GLY A 140 4.95 -3.34 -15.14
N TYR A 141 5.14 -4.59 -14.74
CA TYR A 141 4.07 -5.52 -14.40
C TYR A 141 4.30 -6.03 -12.98
N THR A 142 3.23 -6.10 -12.22
CA THR A 142 3.24 -6.63 -10.86
C THR A 142 2.17 -7.71 -10.73
N GLY A 143 2.51 -8.83 -10.12
CA GLY A 143 1.57 -9.86 -9.70
C GLY A 143 1.73 -10.11 -8.21
N ASN A 144 0.64 -10.16 -7.47
CA ASN A 144 0.61 -10.39 -6.03
C ASN A 144 -0.39 -11.50 -5.71
N LEU A 145 0.06 -12.50 -4.95
CA LEU A 145 -0.79 -13.53 -4.36
C LEU A 145 -0.63 -13.48 -2.85
N GLU A 146 -1.74 -13.44 -2.12
CA GLU A 146 -1.75 -13.42 -0.67
C GLU A 146 -2.81 -14.37 -0.12
N TYR A 147 -2.45 -15.08 0.92
CA TYR A 147 -3.35 -15.79 1.80
C TYR A 147 -3.30 -15.17 3.18
N GLY A 148 -4.46 -14.93 3.76
CA GLY A 148 -4.56 -14.46 5.14
C GLY A 148 -5.72 -15.06 5.89
N ARG A 149 -5.65 -14.94 7.21
CA ARG A 149 -6.66 -15.48 8.13
C ARG A 149 -6.98 -14.49 9.23
N PHE A 150 -8.26 -14.30 9.47
CA PHE A 150 -8.74 -13.56 10.63
C PHE A 150 -8.64 -14.45 11.88
N LEU A 151 -7.68 -14.17 12.75
CA LEU A 151 -7.51 -14.88 14.04
C LEU A 151 -8.62 -14.48 15.01
N THR A 152 -8.93 -13.18 15.00
CA THR A 152 -10.07 -12.57 15.69
C THR A 152 -10.76 -11.59 14.74
N PRO A 153 -11.94 -11.03 15.05
CA PRO A 153 -12.54 -9.97 14.23
C PRO A 153 -11.66 -8.73 14.05
N SER A 154 -10.67 -8.53 14.93
CA SER A 154 -9.76 -7.37 14.92
C SER A 154 -8.31 -7.70 14.58
N THR A 155 -7.97 -8.95 14.28
CA THR A 155 -6.58 -9.37 14.01
C THR A 155 -6.53 -10.25 12.77
N TYR A 156 -5.74 -9.82 11.78
CA TYR A 156 -5.52 -10.50 10.51
C TYR A 156 -4.05 -10.86 10.35
N LEU A 157 -3.76 -12.15 10.14
CA LEU A 157 -2.44 -12.68 9.83
C LEU A 157 -2.40 -13.05 8.34
N TYR A 158 -1.31 -12.73 7.65
CA TYR A 158 -1.18 -13.02 6.22
C TYR A 158 0.24 -13.37 5.79
N ALA A 159 0.32 -14.09 4.69
CA ALA A 159 1.55 -14.35 3.95
C ALA A 159 1.29 -14.20 2.46
N GLY A 160 2.27 -13.73 1.71
CA GLY A 160 2.12 -13.48 0.29
C GLY A 160 3.43 -13.54 -0.48
N ILE A 161 3.27 -13.58 -1.79
CA ILE A 161 4.34 -13.52 -2.77
C ILE A 161 3.99 -12.45 -3.80
N GLU A 162 4.96 -11.63 -4.14
CA GLU A 162 4.82 -10.58 -5.14
C GLU A 162 5.93 -10.72 -6.17
N GLY A 163 5.55 -10.81 -7.44
CA GLY A 163 6.46 -10.80 -8.57
C GLY A 163 6.39 -9.46 -9.29
N GLN A 164 7.54 -8.90 -9.66
CA GLN A 164 7.62 -7.69 -10.47
C GLN A 164 8.53 -7.91 -11.67
N ASN A 165 8.08 -7.44 -12.84
CA ASN A 165 8.87 -7.33 -14.06
C ASN A 165 8.87 -5.86 -14.49
N ARG A 166 10.05 -5.25 -14.61
CA ARG A 166 10.19 -3.84 -14.97
C ARG A 166 11.19 -3.67 -16.10
N ASN A 167 10.76 -3.08 -17.18
CA ASN A 167 11.56 -2.82 -18.36
C ASN A 167 11.97 -1.35 -18.39
N TYR A 168 13.27 -1.11 -18.39
CA TYR A 168 13.85 0.23 -18.43
C TYR A 168 14.29 0.63 -19.84
N LYS A 169 14.35 1.94 -20.11
CA LYS A 169 14.73 2.46 -21.45
C LYS A 169 16.23 2.34 -21.73
N ASN A 170 17.06 2.48 -20.70
CA ASN A 170 18.51 2.62 -20.82
C ASN A 170 19.28 1.71 -19.85
N SER A 171 18.68 0.70 -19.30
CA SER A 171 19.31 -0.27 -18.38
C SER A 171 18.70 -1.66 -18.52
N GLU A 172 19.29 -2.64 -17.88
CA GLU A 172 18.78 -4.00 -17.86
C GLU A 172 17.40 -4.10 -17.21
N ASP A 173 16.57 -4.99 -17.74
CA ASP A 173 15.26 -5.29 -17.19
C ASP A 173 15.38 -5.90 -15.79
N LEU A 174 14.51 -5.47 -14.90
CA LEU A 174 14.50 -5.95 -13.54
C LEU A 174 13.35 -6.91 -13.31
N ASN A 175 13.70 -8.13 -12.87
CA ASN A 175 12.74 -9.13 -12.43
C ASN A 175 13.06 -9.53 -11.00
N PHE A 176 12.11 -9.44 -10.09
CA PHE A 176 12.30 -9.91 -8.73
C PHE A 176 11.01 -10.48 -8.13
N VAL A 177 11.20 -11.27 -7.08
CA VAL A 177 10.13 -11.85 -6.29
C VAL A 177 10.36 -11.45 -4.83
N ASN A 178 9.34 -10.92 -4.21
CA ASN A 178 9.29 -10.55 -2.81
C ASN A 178 8.35 -11.49 -2.06
N TYR A 179 8.79 -12.03 -0.94
CA TYR A 179 8.00 -12.82 0.00
C TYR A 179 7.65 -11.94 1.19
N LYS A 180 6.41 -11.96 1.62
CA LYS A 180 5.95 -11.17 2.76
C LYS A 180 5.16 -12.00 3.76
N VAL A 181 5.29 -11.67 5.03
CA VAL A 181 4.45 -12.17 6.11
C VAL A 181 4.16 -11.02 7.06
N GLY A 182 2.93 -10.88 7.50
CA GLY A 182 2.56 -9.76 8.34
C GLY A 182 1.33 -10.00 9.19
N VAL A 183 1.12 -9.10 10.12
CA VAL A 183 -0.06 -9.04 10.98
C VAL A 183 -0.62 -7.62 10.99
N LEU A 184 -1.93 -7.51 10.88
CA LEU A 184 -2.69 -6.27 11.06
C LEU A 184 -3.60 -6.40 12.26
N ARG A 185 -3.68 -5.35 13.05
CA ARG A 185 -4.62 -5.24 14.16
C ARG A 185 -5.41 -3.95 14.05
N GLN A 186 -6.72 -4.07 14.30
CA GLN A 186 -7.64 -2.97 14.35
C GLN A 186 -8.09 -2.70 15.78
N ASP A 187 -8.12 -1.43 16.14
CA ASP A 187 -8.70 -0.93 17.37
C ASP A 187 -9.70 0.18 17.04
N THR A 188 -10.80 0.24 17.78
CA THR A 188 -11.86 1.25 17.58
C THR A 188 -12.00 2.10 18.83
N TRP A 189 -12.05 3.41 18.67
CA TRP A 189 -12.30 4.35 19.75
C TRP A 189 -13.28 5.44 19.29
N LYS A 190 -14.53 5.39 19.75
CA LYS A 190 -15.62 6.28 19.31
C LYS A 190 -15.80 6.23 17.79
N LYS A 191 -15.68 7.40 17.12
CA LYS A 191 -15.74 7.54 15.66
C LYS A 191 -14.40 7.33 14.96
N MET A 192 -13.36 6.93 15.68
CA MET A 192 -12.03 6.69 15.12
C MET A 192 -11.72 5.21 15.08
N LYS A 193 -11.10 4.78 14.02
CA LYS A 193 -10.57 3.43 13.85
C LYS A 193 -9.09 3.52 13.53
N PHE A 194 -8.33 2.61 14.11
CA PHE A 194 -6.89 2.52 13.95
C PHE A 194 -6.57 1.13 13.43
N VAL A 195 -5.86 1.05 12.34
CA VAL A 195 -5.29 -0.21 11.85
C VAL A 195 -3.77 -0.07 11.93
N ASN A 196 -3.14 -0.95 12.70
CA ASN A 196 -1.70 -0.98 12.85
C ASN A 196 -1.17 -2.36 12.46
N GLY A 197 -0.02 -2.42 11.85
CA GLY A 197 0.57 -3.69 11.45
C GLY A 197 2.06 -3.66 11.28
N VAL A 198 2.60 -4.86 11.23
CA VAL A 198 4.01 -5.11 10.93
C VAL A 198 4.08 -6.17 9.85
N GLU A 199 4.92 -5.94 8.86
CA GLU A 199 5.18 -6.83 7.74
C GLU A 199 6.68 -7.07 7.61
N PHE A 200 7.07 -8.30 7.46
CA PHE A 200 8.43 -8.72 7.13
C PHE A 200 8.47 -9.08 5.64
N ASN A 201 9.40 -8.48 4.92
CA ASN A 201 9.59 -8.68 3.49
C ASN A 201 10.97 -9.23 3.21
N MET A 202 11.08 -10.13 2.23
CA MET A 202 12.34 -10.72 1.81
C MET A 202 12.40 -10.87 0.29
N ASP A 203 13.37 -10.20 -0.34
CA ASP A 203 13.61 -10.24 -1.78
C ASP A 203 14.52 -11.40 -2.18
N ASN A 204 14.27 -11.99 -3.35
CA ASN A 204 15.07 -13.11 -3.87
C ASN A 204 16.34 -12.67 -4.61
N LYS A 205 16.49 -11.42 -5.03
CA LYS A 205 17.61 -10.97 -5.88
C LYS A 205 18.86 -10.55 -5.11
N LYS A 206 20.02 -11.02 -5.63
CA LYS A 206 21.34 -10.72 -5.10
C LYS A 206 21.74 -9.25 -5.26
N TYR A 207 21.37 -8.65 -6.34
CA TYR A 207 21.70 -7.29 -6.73
C TYR A 207 20.98 -6.24 -5.82
N ASP A 208 19.71 -6.48 -5.48
CA ASP A 208 19.01 -5.68 -4.46
C ASP A 208 19.57 -5.91 -3.05
N ARG A 209 20.23 -7.04 -2.82
CA ARG A 209 20.84 -7.37 -1.51
C ARG A 209 22.07 -6.55 -1.18
N GLU A 210 22.83 -6.10 -2.17
CA GLU A 210 24.03 -5.27 -1.95
C GLU A 210 23.65 -3.85 -1.52
N GLU A 211 22.60 -3.29 -2.09
CA GLU A 211 22.15 -1.92 -1.83
C GLU A 211 21.06 -1.82 -0.75
N ARG A 212 20.12 -2.77 -0.70
CA ARG A 212 18.95 -2.73 0.18
C ARG A 212 18.95 -3.78 1.29
N GLY A 213 19.77 -4.81 1.20
CA GLY A 213 19.74 -5.97 2.10
C GLY A 213 18.64 -6.97 1.71
N ARG A 214 18.69 -8.16 2.32
CA ARG A 214 17.80 -9.31 1.99
C ARG A 214 16.38 -9.17 2.50
N GLY A 215 16.21 -8.44 3.57
CA GLY A 215 14.93 -8.33 4.25
C GLY A 215 14.72 -6.93 4.80
N ASN A 216 13.46 -6.58 4.95
CA ASN A 216 13.05 -5.33 5.57
C ASN A 216 11.83 -5.55 6.44
N VAL A 217 11.60 -4.62 7.35
CA VAL A 217 10.41 -4.54 8.18
C VAL A 217 9.61 -3.33 7.74
N THR A 218 8.31 -3.53 7.53
CA THR A 218 7.38 -2.48 7.19
C THR A 218 6.38 -2.30 8.33
N PHE A 219 6.23 -1.07 8.78
CA PHE A 219 5.16 -0.65 9.68
C PHE A 219 4.04 -0.02 8.86
N VAL A 220 2.81 -0.45 9.11
CA VAL A 220 1.60 0.10 8.52
C VAL A 220 0.76 0.69 9.63
N SER A 221 0.31 1.91 9.47
CA SER A 221 -0.62 2.56 10.40
C SER A 221 -1.64 3.37 9.62
N ARG A 222 -2.91 3.19 9.94
CA ARG A 222 -4.02 3.96 9.37
C ARG A 222 -4.92 4.43 10.50
N ALA A 223 -5.26 5.71 10.49
CA ALA A 223 -6.26 6.31 11.34
C ALA A 223 -7.40 6.79 10.46
N SER A 224 -8.61 6.29 10.71
CA SER A 224 -9.82 6.64 9.98
C SER A 224 -10.81 7.30 10.91
N TYR A 225 -11.40 8.41 10.48
CA TYR A 225 -12.43 9.14 11.19
C TYR A 225 -13.72 9.13 10.39
N TYR A 226 -14.82 8.67 11.00
CA TYR A 226 -16.15 8.71 10.38
C TYR A 226 -16.68 10.15 10.36
N ILE A 227 -16.71 10.76 9.17
CA ILE A 227 -17.40 12.04 8.93
C ILE A 227 -18.90 11.78 8.92
N TYR A 228 -19.31 10.75 8.15
CA TYR A 228 -20.64 10.18 8.09
C TYR A 228 -20.55 8.66 8.30
N ASP A 229 -21.67 7.97 8.43
CA ASP A 229 -21.69 6.51 8.65
C ASP A 229 -21.04 5.71 7.49
N ASP A 230 -21.02 6.29 6.30
CA ASP A 230 -20.54 5.71 5.06
C ASP A 230 -19.28 6.40 4.50
N LEU A 231 -18.88 7.56 5.06
CA LEU A 231 -17.73 8.33 4.59
C LEU A 231 -16.67 8.48 5.68
N LEU A 232 -15.46 7.98 5.39
CA LEU A 232 -14.30 8.10 6.27
C LEU A 232 -13.27 9.08 5.68
N PHE A 233 -12.66 9.87 6.55
CA PHE A 233 -11.40 10.53 6.30
C PHE A 233 -10.26 9.67 6.85
N ASP A 234 -9.26 9.41 6.04
CA ASP A 234 -8.15 8.52 6.34
C ASP A 234 -6.82 9.27 6.37
N VAL A 235 -6.00 8.97 7.36
CA VAL A 235 -4.57 9.31 7.38
C VAL A 235 -3.79 8.02 7.49
N GLN A 236 -2.83 7.82 6.60
CA GLN A 236 -2.09 6.57 6.50
C GLN A 236 -0.59 6.83 6.57
N TYR A 237 0.11 5.91 7.18
CA TYR A 237 1.57 5.86 7.22
C TYR A 237 2.05 4.45 6.90
N ARG A 238 3.04 4.36 6.02
CA ARG A 238 3.78 3.14 5.76
C ARG A 238 5.27 3.43 5.81
N GLY A 239 5.97 2.82 6.74
CA GLY A 239 7.42 2.98 6.91
C GLY A 239 8.13 1.64 6.76
N THR A 240 9.05 1.54 5.80
CA THR A 240 9.86 0.35 5.55
C THR A 240 11.31 0.64 5.94
N LYS A 241 11.95 -0.30 6.64
CA LYS A 241 13.32 -0.13 7.13
C LYS A 241 14.08 -1.45 7.20
N ASN A 242 15.39 -1.37 6.90
CA ASN A 242 16.41 -2.34 7.30
C ASN A 242 17.72 -1.63 7.64
N SER A 243 18.84 -2.36 7.78
CA SER A 243 20.16 -1.78 8.10
C SER A 243 20.72 -0.83 7.02
N LYS A 244 20.30 -0.97 5.77
CA LYS A 244 20.85 -0.23 4.62
C LYS A 244 19.87 0.77 4.00
N PHE A 245 18.59 0.57 4.24
CA PHE A 245 17.51 1.22 3.51
C PHE A 245 16.37 1.61 4.47
N TYR A 246 15.69 2.69 4.14
CA TYR A 246 14.46 3.11 4.77
C TYR A 246 13.58 3.87 3.76
N ASP A 247 12.27 3.74 3.87
CA ASP A 247 11.27 4.40 3.06
C ASP A 247 10.02 4.72 3.87
N ASN A 248 9.47 5.90 3.72
CA ASN A 248 8.26 6.33 4.41
C ASN A 248 7.28 6.94 3.42
N VAL A 249 6.03 6.53 3.49
CA VAL A 249 4.92 7.08 2.72
C VAL A 249 3.84 7.54 3.69
N VAL A 250 3.36 8.75 3.50
CA VAL A 250 2.19 9.31 4.18
C VAL A 250 1.11 9.53 3.13
N GLY A 251 -0.10 9.10 3.42
CA GLY A 251 -1.27 9.33 2.59
C GLY A 251 -2.39 9.98 3.38
N VAL A 252 -3.20 10.76 2.70
CA VAL A 252 -4.47 11.30 3.20
C VAL A 252 -5.53 11.07 2.17
N GLY A 253 -6.70 10.63 2.58
CA GLY A 253 -7.72 10.27 1.63
C GLY A 253 -9.12 10.19 2.22
N PHE A 254 -10.03 9.76 1.36
CA PHE A 254 -11.40 9.47 1.72
C PHE A 254 -11.77 8.07 1.24
N THR A 255 -12.51 7.37 2.08
CA THR A 255 -13.12 6.08 1.74
C THR A 255 -14.61 6.19 1.91
N HIS A 256 -15.35 5.95 0.84
CA HIS A 256 -16.82 5.94 0.82
C HIS A 256 -17.32 4.52 0.60
N TYR A 257 -18.25 4.07 1.46
CA TYR A 257 -18.92 2.77 1.38
C TYR A 257 -20.37 2.97 0.92
N PHE A 258 -20.87 2.20 -0.04
CA PHE A 258 -22.24 2.30 -0.56
C PHE A 258 -22.78 0.97 -1.08
#